data_48214a2ccc05f262992f32ff1f643d8b
#
_entry.id   48214a2ccc05f262992f32ff1f643d8b
#
_cell.length_a   1.000
_cell.length_b   1.000
_cell.length_c   1.000
_cell.angle_alpha   90.00
_cell.angle_beta   90.00
_cell.angle_gamma   90.00
#
_symmetry.space_group_name_H-M   'P 1'
#
loop_
_entity.id
_entity.type
_entity.pdbx_description
1 polymer ?
#
loop_
_entity_poly.entity_id
_entity_poly.type
_entity_poly.pdbx_seq_one_letter_code
_entity_poly.pdbx_strand_id
1 'polypeptide(L)'
;MEGWNDLGGTLLRPEEYEDLIAGEWGESLWNADDGLAVGAPIDARHMLMALAPTQSTRGGQFFYVRIPAAIGPIDRGRLYEDPLDEALAAEGLGSVSGGGTQLGAGGSIVFCGIDVDVTDRDRGLACILRVMRELGAPEGTVVEEGGPEKVEHGVWDGAGAGQLH
;
A
#
# COMPACT_ATOMS: atom_id res chain seq x y z
N MET A 1 19.76 -5.33 28.24
CA MET A 1 19.34 -4.06 27.97
C MET A 1 17.92 -3.82 28.39
N GLU A 2 17.87 -3.09 29.33
CA GLU A 2 16.65 -2.69 29.85
C GLU A 2 16.13 -1.52 29.11
N GLY A 3 15.01 -1.12 29.39
CA GLY A 3 14.45 0.10 28.87
C GLY A 3 13.80 0.02 27.55
N TRP A 4 13.62 -1.13 27.12
CA TRP A 4 13.00 -1.27 25.88
C TRP A 4 11.55 -1.21 25.92
N ASN A 5 10.98 -1.19 26.90
CA ASN A 5 9.63 -1.41 27.03
C ASN A 5 8.82 -0.27 27.20
N ASP A 6 9.12 0.72 26.61
CA ASP A 6 8.20 1.73 26.62
C ASP A 6 7.17 1.47 25.55
N LEU A 7 6.11 2.09 25.65
CA LEU A 7 5.00 1.85 24.79
C LEU A 7 5.17 2.36 23.40
N GLY A 8 6.19 3.05 23.19
CA GLY A 8 6.46 3.63 21.87
C GLY A 8 7.21 2.74 20.94
N GLY A 9 7.06 1.49 21.03
CA GLY A 9 7.80 0.61 20.14
C GLY A 9 8.85 -0.17 20.84
N THR A 10 8.52 -0.61 21.97
CA THR A 10 9.40 -1.39 22.78
C THR A 10 9.73 -2.69 22.17
N LEU A 11 10.99 -2.94 22.09
CA LEU A 11 11.49 -4.25 21.77
C LEU A 11 11.79 -4.97 23.09
N LEU A 12 11.05 -6.00 23.34
CA LEU A 12 11.30 -6.84 24.51
C LEU A 12 12.33 -7.90 24.13
N ARG A 13 13.13 -8.27 25.12
CA ARG A 13 13.98 -9.43 24.95
C ARG A 13 13.12 -10.69 24.91
N PRO A 14 13.58 -11.75 24.28
CA PRO A 14 12.77 -12.97 24.16
C PRO A 14 12.24 -13.48 25.49
N GLU A 15 13.06 -13.45 26.53
CA GLU A 15 12.64 -13.90 27.84
C GLU A 15 11.58 -12.99 28.48
N GLU A 16 11.67 -11.70 28.29
CA GLU A 16 10.65 -10.76 28.78
C GLU A 16 9.35 -10.92 28.04
N TYR A 17 9.46 -11.30 26.81
CA TYR A 17 8.32 -11.52 25.99
C TYR A 17 7.55 -12.77 26.38
N GLU A 18 8.28 -13.84 26.65
CA GLU A 18 7.68 -15.07 27.12
C GLU A 18 6.97 -14.85 28.47
N ASP A 19 7.57 -14.10 29.37
CA ASP A 19 6.96 -13.76 30.63
C ASP A 19 5.67 -12.94 30.44
N LEU A 20 5.69 -12.02 29.52
CA LEU A 20 4.53 -11.21 29.21
C LEU A 20 3.39 -12.05 28.63
N ILE A 21 3.70 -12.96 27.76
CA ILE A 21 2.71 -13.84 27.14
C ILE A 21 2.19 -14.86 28.15
N ALA A 22 3.07 -15.40 28.97
CA ALA A 22 2.72 -16.41 29.93
C ALA A 22 1.97 -15.85 31.13
N GLY A 23 2.06 -14.56 31.35
CA GLY A 23 1.40 -13.92 32.46
C GLY A 23 -0.03 -13.51 32.15
N GLU A 24 -0.53 -12.63 32.98
CA GLU A 24 -1.87 -12.10 32.85
C GLU A 24 -2.18 -11.52 31.46
N TRP A 25 -1.19 -10.96 30.84
CA TRP A 25 -1.33 -10.42 29.51
C TRP A 25 -1.46 -11.50 28.44
N GLY A 26 -0.80 -12.61 28.65
CA GLY A 26 -0.80 -13.68 27.69
C GLY A 26 -2.18 -14.23 27.42
N GLU A 27 -2.95 -14.44 28.46
CA GLU A 27 -4.29 -14.99 28.30
C GLU A 27 -5.26 -14.03 27.65
N SER A 28 -5.10 -12.75 27.90
CA SER A 28 -6.01 -11.76 27.33
C SER A 28 -5.62 -11.33 25.92
N LEU A 29 -4.36 -11.45 25.59
CA LEU A 29 -3.85 -11.03 24.28
C LEU A 29 -3.71 -12.17 23.29
N TRP A 30 -3.64 -13.39 23.83
CA TRP A 30 -3.49 -14.56 22.99
C TRP A 30 -4.85 -15.16 22.66
N ASN A 31 -5.13 -15.21 21.41
CA ASN A 31 -6.33 -15.88 20.93
C ASN A 31 -5.92 -17.23 20.33
N ALA A 32 -6.22 -18.26 21.06
CA ALA A 32 -5.83 -19.59 20.65
C ALA A 32 -6.53 -20.07 19.37
N ASP A 33 -7.70 -19.55 19.13
CA ASP A 33 -8.47 -19.93 17.94
C ASP A 33 -7.84 -19.36 16.67
N ASP A 34 -7.25 -18.19 16.80
CA ASP A 34 -6.60 -17.57 15.66
C ASP A 34 -5.14 -17.97 15.52
N GLY A 35 -4.61 -18.59 16.55
CA GLY A 35 -3.19 -18.88 16.58
C GLY A 35 -2.30 -17.66 16.62
N LEU A 36 -2.89 -16.53 16.93
CA LEU A 36 -2.19 -15.25 16.96
C LEU A 36 -2.35 -14.62 18.34
N ALA A 37 -1.26 -14.24 18.89
CA ALA A 37 -1.30 -13.47 20.10
C ALA A 37 -1.58 -12.02 19.75
N VAL A 38 -2.66 -11.53 20.25
CA VAL A 38 -2.92 -10.10 20.16
C VAL A 38 -1.94 -9.41 21.11
N GLY A 39 -1.17 -8.49 20.58
CA GLY A 39 -0.10 -7.88 21.34
C GLY A 39 1.19 -8.69 21.39
N ALA A 40 1.17 -9.90 20.90
CA ALA A 40 2.41 -10.63 20.63
C ALA A 40 3.24 -9.86 19.62
N PRO A 41 4.55 -10.01 19.62
CA PRO A 41 5.29 -9.45 18.52
C PRO A 41 4.72 -10.03 17.27
N ILE A 42 4.66 -9.20 16.33
CA ILE A 42 4.38 -9.65 14.98
C ILE A 42 5.40 -10.73 14.70
N ASP A 43 4.96 -11.96 14.62
CA ASP A 43 5.87 -13.04 14.34
C ASP A 43 6.44 -12.88 12.90
N ALA A 44 7.45 -13.64 12.60
CA ALA A 44 8.10 -13.53 11.30
C ALA A 44 7.12 -13.69 10.13
N ARG A 45 6.06 -14.44 10.32
CA ARG A 45 5.04 -14.60 9.30
C ARG A 45 4.26 -13.33 9.06
N HIS A 46 3.89 -12.64 10.13
CA HIS A 46 3.22 -11.36 10.01
C HIS A 46 4.09 -10.32 9.36
N MET A 47 5.35 -10.27 9.76
CA MET A 47 6.30 -9.35 9.13
C MET A 47 6.50 -9.67 7.66
N LEU A 48 6.60 -10.95 7.32
CA LEU A 48 6.73 -11.36 5.93
C LEU A 48 5.48 -11.02 5.12
N MET A 49 4.29 -11.15 5.69
CA MET A 49 3.07 -10.76 5.01
C MET A 49 2.95 -9.25 4.85
N ALA A 50 3.44 -8.51 5.83
CA ALA A 50 3.44 -7.04 5.73
C ALA A 50 4.49 -6.51 4.76
N LEU A 51 5.59 -7.25 4.59
CA LEU A 51 6.67 -6.89 3.69
C LEU A 51 6.57 -7.58 2.34
N ALA A 52 5.81 -8.66 2.28
CA ALA A 52 5.59 -9.32 1.02
C ALA A 52 4.83 -8.36 0.10
N PRO A 53 5.28 -8.19 -1.13
CA PRO A 53 4.46 -7.49 -2.08
C PRO A 53 3.12 -8.22 -2.13
N THR A 54 2.07 -7.47 -2.03
CA THR A 54 0.73 -8.00 -2.14
C THR A 54 0.62 -8.61 -3.52
N GLN A 55 0.94 -9.88 -3.61
CA GLN A 55 0.77 -10.57 -4.86
C GLN A 55 -0.69 -10.93 -4.98
N SER A 56 -1.29 -10.38 -5.98
CA SER A 56 -2.62 -10.73 -6.38
C SER A 56 -2.67 -12.23 -6.62
N THR A 57 -3.26 -12.93 -5.69
CA THR A 57 -3.47 -14.38 -5.82
C THR A 57 -4.60 -14.61 -6.80
N ARG A 58 -4.36 -15.33 -7.86
CA ARG A 58 -5.30 -15.77 -8.91
C ARG A 58 -5.26 -14.99 -10.22
N GLY A 59 -4.07 -14.75 -10.75
CA GLY A 59 -3.95 -14.15 -12.08
C GLY A 59 -4.22 -12.65 -12.14
N GLY A 60 -4.35 -12.02 -10.98
CA GLY A 60 -4.44 -10.59 -10.91
C GLY A 60 -3.08 -9.91 -11.02
N GLN A 61 -3.10 -8.64 -11.23
CA GLN A 61 -1.91 -7.81 -11.38
C GLN A 61 -1.93 -6.69 -10.35
N PHE A 62 -0.78 -6.46 -9.75
CA PHE A 62 -0.57 -5.33 -8.85
C PHE A 62 0.02 -4.15 -9.61
N PHE A 63 -0.52 -2.97 -9.34
CA PHE A 63 0.01 -1.70 -9.83
C PHE A 63 0.27 -0.74 -8.68
N TYR A 64 1.30 0.05 -8.83
CA TYR A 64 1.60 1.14 -7.92
C TYR A 64 1.54 2.46 -8.67
N VAL A 65 0.64 3.35 -8.26
CA VAL A 65 0.51 4.67 -8.87
C VAL A 65 1.33 5.66 -8.06
N ARG A 66 2.40 6.17 -8.63
CA ARG A 66 3.28 7.15 -7.98
C ARG A 66 2.94 8.55 -8.46
N ILE A 67 2.52 9.39 -7.53
CA ILE A 67 2.07 10.75 -7.79
C ILE A 67 3.09 11.73 -7.21
N PRO A 68 3.78 12.53 -8.03
CA PRO A 68 4.80 13.46 -7.56
C PRO A 68 4.16 14.72 -6.99
N ALA A 69 3.46 14.56 -5.88
CA ALA A 69 2.78 15.66 -5.20
C ALA A 69 2.88 15.51 -3.69
N ALA A 70 3.03 16.62 -3.02
CA ALA A 70 3.12 16.68 -1.57
C ALA A 70 1.71 16.67 -0.94
N ILE A 71 1.02 15.55 -1.09
CA ILE A 71 -0.36 15.40 -0.64
C ILE A 71 -0.39 14.45 0.55
N GLY A 72 -1.06 14.85 1.60
CA GLY A 72 -1.27 14.03 2.78
C GLY A 72 -2.25 12.87 2.54
N PRO A 73 -2.29 11.90 3.43
CA PRO A 73 -3.09 10.69 3.21
C PRO A 73 -4.59 10.96 3.06
N ILE A 74 -5.13 11.94 3.77
CA ILE A 74 -6.56 12.26 3.69
C ILE A 74 -6.91 12.83 2.33
N ASP A 75 -6.12 13.80 1.86
CA ASP A 75 -6.36 14.43 0.56
C ASP A 75 -6.10 13.45 -0.57
N ARG A 76 -5.08 12.60 -0.45
CA ARG A 76 -4.82 11.54 -1.41
C ARG A 76 -6.02 10.60 -1.52
N GLY A 77 -6.59 10.18 -0.38
CA GLY A 77 -7.78 9.35 -0.36
C GLY A 77 -8.92 9.98 -1.15
N ARG A 78 -9.27 11.20 -0.82
CA ARG A 78 -10.40 11.90 -1.43
C ARG A 78 -10.19 12.27 -2.90
N LEU A 79 -8.97 12.65 -3.26
CA LEU A 79 -8.68 13.14 -4.61
C LEU A 79 -8.45 12.02 -5.61
N TYR A 80 -7.88 10.91 -5.16
CA TYR A 80 -7.43 9.86 -6.07
C TYR A 80 -7.88 8.46 -5.69
N GLU A 81 -7.73 8.03 -4.43
CA GLU A 81 -8.02 6.65 -4.04
C GLU A 81 -9.49 6.31 -4.16
N ASP A 82 -10.35 7.13 -3.57
CA ASP A 82 -11.79 6.88 -3.58
C ASP A 82 -12.37 6.86 -5.00
N PRO A 83 -12.11 7.89 -5.85
CA PRO A 83 -12.61 7.86 -7.22
C PRO A 83 -12.04 6.72 -8.07
N LEU A 84 -10.77 6.36 -7.84
CA LEU A 84 -10.16 5.26 -8.56
C LEU A 84 -10.76 3.92 -8.14
N ASP A 85 -10.96 3.73 -6.85
CA ASP A 85 -11.60 2.53 -6.32
C ASP A 85 -13.02 2.36 -6.85
N GLU A 86 -13.80 3.44 -6.85
CA GLU A 86 -15.16 3.45 -7.41
C GLU A 86 -15.17 3.06 -8.89
N ALA A 87 -14.24 3.59 -9.66
CA ALA A 87 -14.16 3.29 -11.10
C ALA A 87 -13.77 1.83 -11.35
N LEU A 88 -12.80 1.32 -10.60
CA LEU A 88 -12.38 -0.08 -10.70
C LEU A 88 -13.51 -1.03 -10.30
N ALA A 89 -14.21 -0.72 -9.21
CA ALA A 89 -15.35 -1.50 -8.75
C ALA A 89 -16.51 -1.49 -9.76
N ALA A 90 -16.80 -0.34 -10.34
CA ALA A 90 -17.88 -0.20 -11.32
C ALA A 90 -17.66 -1.05 -12.57
N GLU A 91 -16.39 -1.20 -12.96
CA GLU A 91 -16.02 -2.02 -14.11
C GLU A 91 -15.69 -3.48 -13.72
N GLY A 92 -15.73 -3.82 -12.45
CA GLY A 92 -15.39 -5.15 -11.95
C GLY A 92 -13.95 -5.53 -12.17
N LEU A 93 -13.06 -4.55 -12.17
CA LEU A 93 -11.65 -4.74 -12.51
C LEU A 93 -10.74 -4.94 -11.30
N GLY A 94 -11.13 -4.49 -10.13
CA GLY A 94 -10.30 -4.58 -8.95
C GLY A 94 -10.62 -3.55 -7.90
N SER A 95 -9.62 -3.19 -7.11
CA SER A 95 -9.77 -2.23 -6.01
C SER A 95 -8.46 -1.55 -5.65
N VAL A 96 -8.57 -0.44 -4.98
CA VAL A 96 -7.43 0.17 -4.30
C VAL A 96 -7.18 -0.60 -3.01
N SER A 97 -5.98 -1.11 -2.84
CA SER A 97 -5.62 -1.94 -1.69
C SER A 97 -4.83 -1.19 -0.61
N GLY A 98 -4.36 -0.01 -0.92
CA GLY A 98 -3.63 0.81 0.03
C GLY A 98 -2.98 2.02 -0.59
N GLY A 99 -2.11 2.64 0.17
CA GLY A 99 -1.35 3.77 -0.31
C GLY A 99 -0.28 4.20 0.68
N GLY A 100 0.66 4.96 0.22
CA GLY A 100 1.78 5.41 1.01
C GLY A 100 2.19 6.84 0.70
N THR A 101 3.06 7.35 1.54
CA THR A 101 3.63 8.69 1.38
C THR A 101 5.12 8.59 1.58
N GLN A 102 5.90 9.04 0.62
CA GLN A 102 7.34 9.09 0.75
C GLN A 102 7.76 10.40 1.36
N LEU A 103 8.45 10.29 2.48
CA LEU A 103 9.01 11.45 3.14
C LEU A 103 10.47 11.65 2.72
N GLY A 104 10.82 12.88 2.47
CA GLY A 104 12.20 13.31 2.25
C GLY A 104 12.85 13.80 3.53
N ALA A 105 14.00 14.41 3.38
CA ALA A 105 14.73 15.01 4.48
C ALA A 105 13.87 16.09 5.15
N GLY A 106 13.83 16.07 6.48
CA GLY A 106 13.03 17.03 7.23
C GLY A 106 11.53 16.74 7.30
N GLY A 107 11.11 15.55 6.84
CA GLY A 107 9.73 15.14 6.94
C GLY A 107 8.79 15.73 5.87
N SER A 108 9.33 16.37 4.86
CA SER A 108 8.53 16.85 3.74
C SER A 108 8.07 15.70 2.85
N ILE A 109 6.87 15.79 2.35
CA ILE A 109 6.35 14.79 1.41
C ILE A 109 6.98 15.01 0.04
N VAL A 110 7.61 13.98 -0.51
CA VAL A 110 8.22 14.01 -1.84
C VAL A 110 7.25 13.52 -2.89
N PHE A 111 6.60 12.42 -2.63
CA PHE A 111 5.54 11.90 -3.48
C PHE A 111 4.58 11.04 -2.64
N CYS A 112 3.44 10.75 -3.19
CA CYS A 112 2.52 9.79 -2.60
C CYS A 112 2.22 8.67 -3.61
N GLY A 113 1.76 7.55 -3.11
CA GLY A 113 1.49 6.38 -3.92
C GLY A 113 0.20 5.69 -3.55
N ILE A 114 -0.35 4.96 -4.50
CA ILE A 114 -1.58 4.20 -4.36
C ILE A 114 -1.33 2.78 -4.82
N ASP A 115 -1.69 1.83 -4.00
CA ASP A 115 -1.60 0.41 -4.30
C ASP A 115 -2.91 -0.05 -4.91
N VAL A 116 -2.84 -0.71 -6.05
CA VAL A 116 -4.01 -1.15 -6.81
C VAL A 116 -3.86 -2.60 -7.22
N ASP A 117 -4.88 -3.39 -6.91
CA ASP A 117 -4.97 -4.78 -7.36
C ASP A 117 -6.06 -4.92 -8.41
N VAL A 118 -5.73 -5.48 -9.55
CA VAL A 118 -6.68 -5.69 -10.64
C VAL A 118 -6.71 -7.16 -11.07
N THR A 119 -7.85 -7.57 -11.59
CA THR A 119 -8.05 -8.95 -12.06
C THR A 119 -7.67 -9.14 -13.53
N ASP A 120 -7.63 -8.04 -14.28
CA ASP A 120 -7.26 -8.02 -15.69
C ASP A 120 -6.22 -6.93 -15.87
N ARG A 121 -5.02 -7.30 -16.26
CA ARG A 121 -3.91 -6.38 -16.38
C ARG A 121 -4.17 -5.24 -17.37
N ASP A 122 -4.62 -5.58 -18.56
CA ASP A 122 -4.72 -4.58 -19.63
C ASP A 122 -5.89 -3.63 -19.40
N ARG A 123 -7.02 -4.17 -19.01
CA ARG A 123 -8.20 -3.36 -18.69
C ARG A 123 -7.99 -2.55 -17.42
N GLY A 124 -7.35 -3.16 -16.40
CA GLY A 124 -7.03 -2.48 -15.16
C GLY A 124 -6.09 -1.31 -15.38
N LEU A 125 -5.01 -1.52 -16.12
CA LEU A 125 -4.05 -0.46 -16.46
C LEU A 125 -4.75 0.66 -17.25
N ALA A 126 -5.56 0.32 -18.23
CA ALA A 126 -6.29 1.31 -19.01
C ALA A 126 -7.25 2.13 -18.14
N CYS A 127 -7.94 1.48 -17.21
CA CYS A 127 -8.81 2.16 -16.25
C CYS A 127 -8.03 3.11 -15.36
N ILE A 128 -6.94 2.65 -14.76
CA ILE A 128 -6.08 3.47 -13.90
C ILE A 128 -5.58 4.71 -14.65
N LEU A 129 -5.01 4.52 -15.83
CA LEU A 129 -4.49 5.62 -16.63
C LEU A 129 -5.58 6.64 -17.01
N ARG A 130 -6.75 6.15 -17.40
CA ARG A 130 -7.88 7.01 -17.75
C ARG A 130 -8.34 7.82 -16.54
N VAL A 131 -8.60 7.17 -15.43
CA VAL A 131 -9.10 7.82 -14.22
C VAL A 131 -8.12 8.85 -13.70
N MET A 132 -6.83 8.50 -13.66
CA MET A 132 -5.81 9.44 -13.19
C MET A 132 -5.74 10.71 -14.08
N ARG A 133 -5.94 10.57 -15.38
CA ARG A 133 -6.05 11.73 -16.29
C ARG A 133 -7.30 12.56 -16.01
N GLU A 134 -8.44 11.91 -15.85
CA GLU A 134 -9.71 12.57 -15.53
C GLU A 134 -9.65 13.33 -14.21
N LEU A 135 -8.94 12.81 -13.25
CA LEU A 135 -8.72 13.44 -11.96
C LEU A 135 -7.66 14.56 -12.00
N GLY A 136 -6.99 14.74 -13.12
CA GLY A 136 -5.98 15.78 -13.27
C GLY A 136 -4.70 15.48 -12.50
N ALA A 137 -4.27 14.24 -12.46
CA ALA A 137 -3.02 13.87 -11.80
C ALA A 137 -1.85 14.70 -12.34
N PRO A 138 -0.89 15.10 -11.50
CA PRO A 138 0.23 15.92 -11.94
C PRO A 138 1.06 15.24 -13.04
N GLU A 139 1.71 16.06 -13.85
CA GLU A 139 2.72 15.55 -14.79
C GLU A 139 3.79 14.79 -14.01
N GLY A 140 4.29 13.72 -14.57
CA GLY A 140 5.22 12.83 -13.89
C GLY A 140 4.55 11.76 -13.06
N THR A 141 3.22 11.71 -13.01
CA THR A 141 2.51 10.57 -12.41
C THR A 141 2.72 9.34 -13.29
N VAL A 142 3.15 8.26 -12.66
CA VAL A 142 3.41 6.99 -13.34
C VAL A 142 2.69 5.85 -12.66
N VAL A 143 2.35 4.85 -13.44
CA VAL A 143 1.80 3.58 -12.96
C VAL A 143 2.89 2.53 -13.14
N GLU A 144 3.34 1.98 -12.04
CA GLU A 144 4.39 0.96 -12.02
C GLU A 144 3.73 -0.42 -11.92
N GLU A 145 4.17 -1.36 -12.74
CA GLU A 145 3.69 -2.73 -12.64
C GLU A 145 4.45 -3.48 -11.56
N GLY A 146 3.73 -4.21 -10.72
CA GLY A 146 4.34 -5.14 -9.80
C GLY A 146 4.86 -6.37 -10.53
N GLY A 147 6.10 -6.71 -10.27
CA GLY A 147 6.73 -7.85 -10.91
C GLY A 147 8.25 -7.79 -10.81
N PRO A 148 8.95 -8.78 -11.36
CA PRO A 148 10.41 -8.81 -11.30
C PRO A 148 11.06 -7.76 -12.18
N GLU A 149 10.37 -7.32 -13.20
CA GLU A 149 10.84 -6.24 -14.08
C GLU A 149 10.06 -4.98 -13.76
N LYS A 150 10.78 -3.89 -13.67
CA LYS A 150 10.16 -2.60 -13.43
C LYS A 150 9.64 -2.05 -14.75
N VAL A 151 8.33 -2.04 -14.90
CA VAL A 151 7.65 -1.45 -16.04
C VAL A 151 6.86 -0.25 -15.55
N GLU A 152 7.08 0.90 -16.17
CA GLU A 152 6.41 2.14 -15.81
C GLU A 152 5.61 2.66 -17.00
N HIS A 153 4.41 3.14 -16.73
CA HIS A 153 3.52 3.77 -17.69
C HIS A 153 3.23 5.19 -17.23
N GLY A 154 3.66 6.17 -17.97
CA GLY A 154 3.34 7.56 -17.66
C GLY A 154 1.85 7.83 -17.88
N VAL A 155 1.21 8.43 -16.92
CA VAL A 155 -0.22 8.77 -17.04
C VAL A 155 -0.48 9.65 -18.25
N TRP A 156 0.44 10.55 -18.55
CA TRP A 156 0.33 11.48 -19.65
C TRP A 156 1.05 11.02 -20.94
N ASP A 157 1.72 9.86 -20.89
CA ASP A 157 2.36 9.32 -22.06
C ASP A 157 1.30 8.93 -23.11
N GLY A 158 1.51 9.35 -24.31
CA GLY A 158 0.56 9.13 -25.40
C GLY A 158 -0.62 10.09 -25.45
N ALA A 159 -0.89 10.83 -24.39
CA ALA A 159 -1.98 11.81 -24.41
C ALA A 159 -1.61 13.03 -25.28
N GLY A 160 -0.33 13.33 -25.38
CA GLY A 160 0.15 14.42 -26.22
C GLY A 160 0.29 14.07 -27.70
N ALA A 161 0.39 12.79 -28.02
CA ALA A 161 0.56 12.36 -29.39
C ALA A 161 -0.71 12.54 -30.24
N GLY A 162 -1.86 12.56 -29.59
CA GLY A 162 -3.13 12.82 -30.27
C GLY A 162 -3.44 14.29 -30.49
N GLN A 163 -2.69 15.17 -29.86
CA GLN A 163 -2.90 16.62 -30.00
C GLN A 163 -2.01 17.29 -31.03
N LEU A 164 -1.05 16.55 -31.56
CA LEU A 164 -0.12 17.08 -32.57
C LEU A 164 -0.61 16.90 -34.01
N HIS A 165 -1.84 16.50 -34.14
CA HIS A 165 -2.46 16.34 -35.45
C HIS A 165 -3.43 17.45 -35.78
#